data_e06d7ed680dfba252d8eb35f0625febc
#
_entry.id   e06d7ed680dfba252d8eb35f0625febc
#
_cell.length_a   1.000
_cell.length_b   1.000
_cell.length_c   1.000
_cell.angle_alpha   90.00
_cell.angle_beta   90.00
_cell.angle_gamma   90.00
#
_symmetry.space_group_name_H-M   'P 1'
#
loop_
_entity.id
_entity.type
_entity.pdbx_description
1 polymer ?
#
loop_
_entity_poly.entity_id
_entity_poly.type
_entity_poly.pdbx_seq_one_letter_code
_entity_poly.pdbx_strand_id
1 'polypeptide(L)' 'MPADPDPFEEGQRAARENIPAKANPYQDGSDEHALWSAGHEQIAGEAEANESEGS' A
#
# COMPACT_ATOMS: atom_id res chain seq x y z
N MET A 1 -1.90 8.10 21.69
CA MET A 1 -0.98 7.35 20.87
C MET A 1 -1.65 6.13 20.28
N PRO A 2 -1.83 6.09 19.02
CA PRO A 2 -2.50 4.95 18.40
C PRO A 2 -1.66 3.69 18.56
N ALA A 3 -2.33 2.65 18.95
CA ALA A 3 -1.66 1.40 19.15
C ALA A 3 -1.50 0.65 17.83
N ASP A 4 -2.49 0.77 16.98
CA ASP A 4 -2.52 -0.04 15.78
C ASP A 4 -2.39 0.82 14.54
N PRO A 5 -1.55 0.41 13.61
CA PRO A 5 -1.46 1.12 12.35
C PRO A 5 -2.73 0.92 11.54
N ASP A 6 -3.07 1.94 10.80
CA ASP A 6 -4.18 1.87 9.89
C ASP A 6 -3.80 0.96 8.72
N PRO A 7 -4.65 0.02 8.31
CA PRO A 7 -4.32 -0.83 7.17
C PRO A 7 -3.97 -0.01 5.92
N PHE A 8 -4.64 1.10 5.72
CA PHE A 8 -4.34 1.95 4.59
C PHE A 8 -2.91 2.47 4.67
N GLU A 9 -2.51 2.95 5.84
CA GLU A 9 -1.14 3.42 6.03
C GLU A 9 -0.14 2.30 5.86
N GLU A 10 -0.49 1.11 6.34
CA GLU A 10 0.40 -0.02 6.17
C GLU A 10 0.63 -0.32 4.71
N GLY A 11 -0.42 -0.25 3.92
CA GLY A 11 -0.29 -0.47 2.50
C GLY A 11 0.62 0.56 1.85
N GLN A 12 0.47 1.81 2.27
CA GLN A 12 1.33 2.86 1.75
C GLN A 12 2.80 2.61 2.09
N ARG A 13 3.05 2.24 3.33
CA ARG A 13 4.41 1.95 3.75
C ARG A 13 4.99 0.77 2.97
N ALA A 14 4.16 -0.26 2.77
CA ALA A 14 4.61 -1.42 2.03
C ALA A 14 5.07 -1.03 0.63
N ALA A 15 4.31 -0.17 -0.02
CA ALA A 15 4.69 0.27 -1.35
C ALA A 15 6.01 1.02 -1.33
N ARG A 16 6.21 1.84 -0.30
CA ARG A 16 7.46 2.59 -0.19
C ARG A 16 8.65 1.66 0.02
N GLU A 17 8.40 0.52 0.63
CA GLU A 17 9.46 -0.46 0.89
C GLU A 17 9.55 -1.51 -0.21
N ASN A 18 8.83 -1.30 -1.30
CA ASN A 18 8.86 -2.20 -2.45
C ASN A 18 8.30 -3.57 -2.13
N ILE A 19 7.37 -3.63 -1.20
CA ILE A 19 6.71 -4.86 -0.86
C ILE A 19 5.55 -5.04 -1.85
N PRO A 20 5.44 -6.21 -2.50
CA PRO A 20 4.41 -6.40 -3.52
C PRO A 20 3.02 -6.47 -2.91
N ALA A 21 2.02 -6.17 -3.73
CA ALA A 21 0.65 -6.19 -3.28
C ALA A 21 0.21 -7.57 -2.82
N LYS A 22 0.77 -8.61 -3.39
CA LYS A 22 0.41 -9.96 -3.01
C LYS A 22 0.88 -10.33 -1.61
N ALA A 23 1.72 -9.49 -1.01
CA ALA A 23 2.18 -9.72 0.35
C ALA A 23 1.23 -9.15 1.39
N ASN A 24 0.06 -8.71 0.96
CA ASN A 24 -0.96 -8.19 1.87
C ASN A 24 -1.19 -9.16 3.02
N PRO A 25 -1.01 -8.72 4.28
CA PRO A 25 -1.10 -9.62 5.43
C PRO A 25 -2.54 -9.91 5.85
N TYR A 26 -3.49 -9.17 5.30
CA TYR A 26 -4.87 -9.33 5.70
C TYR A 26 -5.58 -10.32 4.81
N GLN A 27 -6.65 -10.89 5.33
CA GLN A 27 -7.39 -11.90 4.62
C GLN A 27 -8.11 -11.30 3.42
N ASP A 28 -8.01 -11.99 2.30
CA ASP A 28 -8.68 -11.56 1.08
C ASP A 28 -10.18 -11.44 1.32
N GLY A 29 -10.75 -10.32 0.90
CA GLY A 29 -12.17 -10.09 1.09
C GLY A 29 -12.50 -9.30 2.33
N SER A 30 -11.55 -9.06 3.21
CA SER A 30 -11.80 -8.25 4.39
C SER A 30 -11.64 -6.78 4.08
N ASP A 31 -12.20 -5.94 4.96
CA ASP A 31 -12.07 -4.50 4.80
C ASP A 31 -10.61 -4.07 4.91
N GLU A 32 -9.89 -4.69 5.83
CA GLU A 32 -8.48 -4.36 6.00
C GLU A 32 -7.70 -4.68 4.76
N HIS A 33 -8.01 -5.81 4.13
CA HIS A 33 -7.32 -6.17 2.90
C HIS A 33 -7.55 -5.12 1.83
N ALA A 34 -8.77 -4.65 1.70
CA ALA A 34 -9.10 -3.64 0.70
C ALA A 34 -8.38 -2.33 0.99
N LEU A 35 -8.34 -1.93 2.27
CA LEU A 35 -7.68 -0.69 2.64
C LEU A 35 -6.18 -0.78 2.39
N TRP A 36 -5.58 -1.89 2.77
CA TRP A 36 -4.15 -2.09 2.55
C TRP A 36 -3.84 -2.02 1.06
N SER A 37 -4.64 -2.70 0.26
CA SER A 37 -4.43 -2.71 -1.19
C SER A 37 -4.57 -1.31 -1.77
N ALA A 38 -5.56 -0.55 -1.30
CA ALA A 38 -5.77 0.80 -1.79
C ALA A 38 -4.58 1.69 -1.46
N GLY A 39 -4.07 1.59 -0.23
CA GLY A 39 -2.92 2.39 0.16
C GLY A 39 -1.68 2.02 -0.64
N HIS A 40 -1.48 0.73 -0.82
CA HIS A 40 -0.34 0.25 -1.59
C HIS A 40 -0.40 0.78 -3.02
N GLU A 41 -1.56 0.67 -3.64
CA GLU A 41 -1.71 1.07 -5.02
C GLU A 41 -1.51 2.58 -5.19
N GLN A 42 -1.96 3.34 -4.22
CA GLN A 42 -1.83 4.78 -4.30
C GLN A 42 -0.36 5.19 -4.39
N ILE A 43 0.46 4.62 -3.54
CA ILE A 43 1.88 4.96 -3.52
C ILE A 43 2.59 4.37 -4.73
N ALA A 44 2.28 3.14 -5.06
CA ALA A 44 2.92 2.48 -6.20
C ALA A 44 2.59 3.21 -7.49
N GLY A 45 1.34 3.67 -7.62
CA GLY A 45 0.94 4.41 -8.80
C GLY A 45 1.67 5.72 -8.91
N GLU A 46 1.84 6.42 -7.78
CA GLU A 46 2.55 7.68 -7.78
C GLU A 46 4.02 7.48 -8.15
N ALA A 47 4.62 6.44 -7.62
CA ALA A 47 6.02 6.17 -7.92
C ALA A 47 6.21 5.86 -9.39
N GLU A 48 5.29 5.10 -9.95
CA GLU A 48 5.38 4.78 -11.37
C GLU A 48 5.23 6.03 -12.23
N ALA A 49 4.29 6.88 -11.87
CA ALA A 49 4.07 8.10 -12.61
C ALA A 49 5.30 8.99 -12.56
N ASN A 50 5.91 9.09 -11.38
CA ASN A 50 7.12 9.89 -11.23
C ASN A 50 8.24 9.35 -12.07
N GLU A 51 8.39 8.07 -12.10
CA GLU A 51 9.44 7.44 -12.87
C GLU A 51 9.27 7.72 -14.34
N SER A 52 8.05 7.60 -14.81
CA SER A 52 7.75 7.86 -16.22
C SER A 52 8.14 9.27 -16.58
N GLU A 53 7.79 10.19 -15.74
CA GLU A 53 8.07 11.58 -16.00
C GLU A 53 9.54 11.89 -15.93
N GLY A 54 10.19 11.28 -14.97
CA GLY A 54 11.59 11.55 -14.74
C GLY A 54 12.47 11.12 -15.88
N SER A 55 12.03 10.14 -16.62
CA SER A 55 12.82 9.72 -17.76
C SER A 55 12.48 10.51 -19.00
#